data_bebf30c2d0f149c4e9ddde3907e82b1f
#
_entry.id   bebf30c2d0f149c4e9ddde3907e82b1f
#
_cell.length_a   1.000
_cell.length_b   1.000
_cell.length_c   1.000
_cell.angle_alpha   90.00
_cell.angle_beta   90.00
_cell.angle_gamma   90.00
#
_symmetry.space_group_name_H-M   'P 1'
#
loop_
_entity.id
_entity.type
_entity.pdbx_description
1 polymer ?
#
loop_
_entity_poly.entity_id
_entity_poly.type
_entity_poly.pdbx_seq_one_letter_code
_entity_poly.pdbx_strand_id
1 'polypeptide(L)'
;HQSAISHRITQLEEALGFALFERTTRQITPTEYGRVLCAAAIETVDVWDGAFDRLEKFRTEGTVRLSVASALAMKWVLPNLASAQQAGFEIALDVNDRPVDFAKGTMDAAIRFGTGPYPGLHSSLLKKAAIVPVARPGYVGGGRGLEGILGDSDVTLLKDAVGERDGTDFSWGYYCVQAGVNLDADRTALAFDRADLVLQAAINGMGIGLGRTLLIEGDIAQGFLEAVGPAVAMKSAYWLVCSPEFAKTERYAKLLGWLKDQMK
;
A
#
# COMPACT_ATOMS: atom_id res chain seq x y z
N HIS A 1 -36.32 -11.40 3.00
CA HIS A 1 -35.25 -10.67 3.71
C HIS A 1 -35.25 -9.17 3.43
N GLN A 2 -35.50 -8.73 2.18
CA GLN A 2 -35.50 -7.30 1.82
C GLN A 2 -36.67 -6.52 2.45
N SER A 3 -37.83 -7.14 2.64
CA SER A 3 -38.99 -6.56 3.28
C SER A 3 -38.78 -6.28 4.78
N ALA A 4 -38.07 -7.16 5.49
CA ALA A 4 -37.79 -7.00 6.91
C ALA A 4 -36.83 -5.83 7.20
N ILE A 5 -35.82 -5.65 6.35
CA ILE A 5 -34.86 -4.53 6.45
C ILE A 5 -35.60 -3.21 6.18
N SER A 6 -36.40 -3.16 5.11
CA SER A 6 -37.19 -1.98 4.78
C SER A 6 -38.14 -1.60 5.91
N HIS A 7 -38.79 -2.56 6.54
CA HIS A 7 -39.68 -2.31 7.69
C HIS A 7 -38.94 -1.72 8.89
N ARG A 8 -37.75 -2.28 9.22
CA ARG A 8 -36.93 -1.75 10.32
C ARG A 8 -36.41 -0.34 10.06
N ILE A 9 -36.03 -0.03 8.82
CA ILE A 9 -35.65 1.32 8.44
C ILE A 9 -36.80 2.29 8.60
N THR A 10 -38.01 1.92 8.14
CA THR A 10 -39.22 2.76 8.31
C THR A 10 -39.53 3.01 9.78
N GLN A 11 -39.46 1.98 10.63
CA GLN A 11 -39.67 2.15 12.09
C GLN A 11 -38.63 3.09 12.71
N LEU A 12 -37.36 3.04 12.24
CA LEU A 12 -36.31 3.94 12.70
C LEU A 12 -36.59 5.37 12.26
N GLU A 13 -36.98 5.58 11.00
CA GLU A 13 -37.38 6.89 10.47
C GLU A 13 -38.58 7.50 11.23
N GLU A 14 -39.58 6.68 11.54
CA GLU A 14 -40.72 7.08 12.38
C GLU A 14 -40.28 7.48 13.79
N ALA A 15 -39.39 6.71 14.41
CA ALA A 15 -38.88 7.01 15.75
C ALA A 15 -38.01 8.29 15.80
N LEU A 16 -37.29 8.59 14.74
CA LEU A 16 -36.44 9.77 14.62
C LEU A 16 -37.20 11.02 14.17
N GLY A 17 -38.35 10.86 13.51
CA GLY A 17 -39.15 11.94 12.98
C GLY A 17 -38.67 12.55 11.68
N PHE A 18 -37.70 11.90 10.98
CA PHE A 18 -37.20 12.32 9.68
C PHE A 18 -36.76 11.13 8.81
N ALA A 19 -36.78 11.32 7.48
CA ALA A 19 -36.39 10.30 6.55
C ALA A 19 -34.84 10.17 6.47
N LEU A 20 -34.36 8.92 6.46
CA LEU A 20 -32.95 8.58 6.27
C LEU A 20 -32.61 8.28 4.80
N PHE A 21 -33.62 7.85 4.02
CA PHE A 21 -33.44 7.51 2.61
C PHE A 21 -34.52 8.18 1.75
N GLU A 22 -34.08 8.70 0.62
CA GLU A 22 -34.96 9.10 -0.48
C GLU A 22 -35.17 7.89 -1.40
N ARG A 23 -36.45 7.50 -1.60
CA ARG A 23 -36.83 6.35 -2.41
C ARG A 23 -37.46 6.83 -3.72
N THR A 24 -36.83 6.54 -4.82
CA THR A 24 -37.40 6.71 -6.15
C THR A 24 -37.69 5.32 -6.74
N THR A 25 -38.45 5.26 -7.83
CA THR A 25 -38.78 3.99 -8.53
C THR A 25 -37.54 3.25 -9.08
N ARG A 26 -36.37 3.89 -9.11
CA ARG A 26 -35.15 3.34 -9.69
C ARG A 26 -33.95 3.33 -8.73
N GLN A 27 -34.01 4.07 -7.62
CA GLN A 27 -32.85 4.26 -6.77
C GLN A 27 -33.25 4.60 -5.32
N ILE A 28 -32.45 4.13 -4.38
CA ILE A 28 -32.52 4.51 -2.95
C ILE A 28 -31.24 5.26 -2.64
N THR A 29 -31.33 6.52 -2.21
CA THR A 29 -30.19 7.36 -1.85
C THR A 29 -30.34 7.85 -0.42
N PRO A 30 -29.24 7.88 0.38
CA PRO A 30 -29.31 8.41 1.73
C PRO A 30 -29.52 9.94 1.70
N THR A 31 -30.40 10.44 2.57
CA THR A 31 -30.54 11.86 2.88
C THR A 31 -29.28 12.38 3.59
N GLU A 32 -29.20 13.67 3.89
CA GLU A 32 -28.12 14.22 4.71
C GLU A 32 -28.08 13.56 6.11
N TYR A 33 -29.24 13.39 6.75
CA TYR A 33 -29.37 12.66 8.01
C TYR A 33 -28.95 11.20 7.87
N GLY A 34 -29.35 10.55 6.76
CA GLY A 34 -28.96 9.18 6.43
C GLY A 34 -27.45 9.05 6.28
N ARG A 35 -26.76 9.98 5.62
CA ARG A 35 -25.29 9.95 5.49
C ARG A 35 -24.58 10.02 6.84
N VAL A 36 -25.03 10.92 7.73
CA VAL A 36 -24.46 11.04 9.08
C VAL A 36 -24.65 9.76 9.87
N LEU A 37 -25.85 9.19 9.86
CA LEU A 37 -26.14 7.97 10.61
C LEU A 37 -25.43 6.74 10.00
N CYS A 38 -25.34 6.64 8.67
CA CYS A 38 -24.59 5.58 8.02
C CYS A 38 -23.09 5.63 8.35
N ALA A 39 -22.50 6.82 8.38
CA ALA A 39 -21.10 6.98 8.78
C ALA A 39 -20.86 6.48 10.22
N ALA A 40 -21.72 6.92 11.16
CA ALA A 40 -21.65 6.47 12.56
C ALA A 40 -21.89 4.96 12.71
N ALA A 41 -22.81 4.38 11.91
CA ALA A 41 -23.07 2.95 11.92
C ALA A 41 -21.86 2.15 11.41
N ILE A 42 -21.21 2.60 10.33
CA ILE A 42 -19.99 1.98 9.82
C ILE A 42 -18.88 2.02 10.89
N GLU A 43 -18.63 3.17 11.51
CA GLU A 43 -17.65 3.27 12.60
C GLU A 43 -17.97 2.33 13.77
N THR A 44 -19.26 2.16 14.09
CA THR A 44 -19.70 1.25 15.16
C THR A 44 -19.43 -0.21 14.78
N VAL A 45 -19.72 -0.62 13.55
CA VAL A 45 -19.41 -1.97 13.05
C VAL A 45 -17.90 -2.22 13.09
N ASP A 46 -17.08 -1.26 12.65
CA ASP A 46 -15.62 -1.36 12.70
C ASP A 46 -15.11 -1.56 14.15
N VAL A 47 -15.72 -0.88 15.13
CA VAL A 47 -15.40 -1.06 16.55
C VAL A 47 -15.76 -2.48 17.04
N TRP A 48 -16.93 -3.00 16.63
CA TRP A 48 -17.35 -4.35 16.96
C TRP A 48 -16.44 -5.40 16.34
N ASP A 49 -16.13 -5.29 15.05
CA ASP A 49 -15.23 -6.20 14.35
C ASP A 49 -13.85 -6.20 15.03
N GLY A 50 -13.33 -5.02 15.39
CA GLY A 50 -12.09 -4.92 16.18
C GLY A 50 -12.17 -5.55 17.57
N ALA A 51 -13.36 -5.62 18.19
CA ALA A 51 -13.55 -6.31 19.45
C ALA A 51 -13.55 -7.84 19.26
N PHE A 52 -14.22 -8.36 18.23
CA PHE A 52 -14.18 -9.79 17.88
C PHE A 52 -12.77 -10.22 17.50
N ASP A 53 -12.05 -9.44 16.70
CA ASP A 53 -10.65 -9.71 16.37
C ASP A 53 -9.75 -9.78 17.63
N ARG A 54 -10.03 -8.95 18.65
CA ARG A 54 -9.33 -9.04 19.94
C ARG A 54 -9.66 -10.34 20.69
N LEU A 55 -10.90 -10.80 20.62
CA LEU A 55 -11.28 -12.09 21.24
C LEU A 55 -10.63 -13.27 20.53
N GLU A 56 -10.48 -13.22 19.21
CA GLU A 56 -9.75 -14.23 18.46
C GLU A 56 -8.24 -14.26 18.77
N LYS A 57 -7.65 -13.12 19.20
CA LYS A 57 -6.26 -13.10 19.71
C LYS A 57 -5.98 -14.09 20.81
N PHE A 58 -6.97 -14.35 21.68
CA PHE A 58 -6.83 -15.34 22.75
C PHE A 58 -6.86 -16.79 22.24
N ARG A 59 -7.25 -17.02 20.98
CA ARG A 59 -7.37 -18.35 20.36
C ARG A 59 -6.20 -18.72 19.43
N THR A 60 -5.42 -17.74 18.93
CA THR A 60 -4.33 -17.94 17.98
C THR A 60 -2.99 -17.51 18.58
N GLU A 61 -2.45 -18.30 19.52
CA GLU A 61 -1.05 -18.21 19.91
C GLU A 61 -0.19 -18.50 18.66
N GLY A 62 0.56 -17.49 18.18
CA GLY A 62 1.51 -17.67 17.07
C GLY A 62 1.25 -16.85 15.81
N THR A 63 0.03 -16.43 15.52
CA THR A 63 -0.28 -15.62 14.32
C THR A 63 0.01 -14.14 14.56
N VAL A 64 0.70 -13.48 13.61
CA VAL A 64 0.93 -12.04 13.60
C VAL A 64 0.05 -11.39 12.55
N ARG A 65 -0.79 -10.43 12.94
CA ARG A 65 -1.61 -9.64 12.01
C ARG A 65 -0.79 -8.46 11.51
N LEU A 66 -0.40 -8.54 10.24
CA LEU A 66 0.52 -7.61 9.60
C LEU A 66 -0.20 -6.81 8.52
N SER A 67 -0.30 -5.49 8.71
CA SER A 67 -0.80 -4.59 7.67
C SER A 67 0.34 -4.13 6.77
N VAL A 68 0.13 -4.21 5.46
CA VAL A 68 1.09 -3.75 4.45
C VAL A 68 0.39 -3.05 3.30
N ALA A 69 1.10 -2.15 2.62
CA ALA A 69 0.62 -1.52 1.40
C ALA A 69 0.51 -2.54 0.25
N SER A 70 -0.46 -2.33 -0.65
CA SER A 70 -0.80 -3.26 -1.74
C SER A 70 0.39 -3.64 -2.61
N ALA A 71 1.21 -2.68 -3.03
CA ALA A 71 2.39 -2.95 -3.85
C ALA A 71 3.42 -3.84 -3.12
N LEU A 72 3.65 -3.60 -1.82
CA LEU A 72 4.57 -4.42 -1.02
C LEU A 72 4.00 -5.82 -0.78
N ALA A 73 2.70 -5.93 -0.53
CA ALA A 73 2.03 -7.22 -0.40
C ALA A 73 2.25 -8.11 -1.63
N MET A 74 1.94 -7.58 -2.81
CA MET A 74 2.02 -8.33 -4.07
C MET A 74 3.45 -8.66 -4.49
N LYS A 75 4.34 -7.68 -4.42
CA LYS A 75 5.67 -7.80 -5.02
C LYS A 75 6.71 -8.43 -4.08
N TRP A 76 6.47 -8.38 -2.77
CA TRP A 76 7.46 -8.86 -1.83
C TRP A 76 6.90 -9.81 -0.75
N VAL A 77 5.80 -9.45 -0.04
CA VAL A 77 5.33 -10.26 1.10
C VAL A 77 4.81 -11.61 0.62
N LEU A 78 3.90 -11.64 -0.35
CA LEU A 78 3.30 -12.89 -0.86
C LEU A 78 4.35 -13.88 -1.40
N PRO A 79 5.35 -13.47 -2.20
CA PRO A 79 6.42 -14.37 -2.63
C PRO A 79 7.23 -14.98 -1.49
N ASN A 80 7.36 -14.27 -0.36
CA ASN A 80 8.15 -14.71 0.79
C ASN A 80 7.30 -15.34 1.93
N LEU A 81 5.97 -15.35 1.82
CA LEU A 81 5.07 -15.74 2.91
C LEU A 81 5.30 -17.19 3.37
N ALA A 82 5.60 -18.10 2.45
CA ALA A 82 5.87 -19.50 2.79
C ALA A 82 7.09 -19.66 3.70
N SER A 83 8.09 -18.77 3.62
CA SER A 83 9.26 -18.80 4.49
C SER A 83 8.95 -18.40 5.94
N ALA A 84 7.89 -17.62 6.18
CA ALA A 84 7.44 -17.29 7.53
C ALA A 84 6.92 -18.54 8.27
N GLN A 85 6.18 -19.39 7.58
CA GLN A 85 5.73 -20.68 8.15
C GLN A 85 6.90 -21.60 8.49
N GLN A 86 7.93 -21.64 7.63
CA GLN A 86 9.16 -22.38 7.90
C GLN A 86 9.93 -21.82 9.12
N ALA A 87 9.82 -20.50 9.35
CA ALA A 87 10.37 -19.83 10.54
C ALA A 87 9.52 -20.02 11.81
N GLY A 88 8.43 -20.79 11.73
CA GLY A 88 7.61 -21.20 12.88
C GLY A 88 6.60 -20.18 13.36
N PHE A 89 6.11 -19.28 12.47
CA PHE A 89 4.99 -18.41 12.79
C PHE A 89 4.11 -18.14 11.55
N GLU A 90 2.88 -17.73 11.80
CA GLU A 90 1.91 -17.41 10.78
C GLU A 90 1.70 -15.91 10.66
N ILE A 91 1.47 -15.43 9.45
CA ILE A 91 1.10 -14.04 9.18
C ILE A 91 -0.34 -14.00 8.65
N ALA A 92 -1.23 -13.34 9.39
CA ALA A 92 -2.51 -12.89 8.87
C ALA A 92 -2.29 -11.52 8.20
N LEU A 93 -2.33 -11.51 6.87
CA LEU A 93 -1.99 -10.34 6.08
C LEU A 93 -3.23 -9.46 5.86
N ASP A 94 -3.13 -8.19 6.26
CA ASP A 94 -4.07 -7.13 5.90
C ASP A 94 -3.44 -6.24 4.83
N VAL A 95 -4.04 -6.20 3.65
CA VAL A 95 -3.56 -5.37 2.54
C VAL A 95 -4.32 -4.05 2.53
N ASN A 96 -3.67 -3.00 3.06
CA ASN A 96 -4.30 -1.70 3.24
C ASN A 96 -3.27 -0.57 3.11
N ASP A 97 -3.57 0.39 2.22
CA ASP A 97 -2.70 1.55 1.97
C ASP A 97 -2.93 2.69 3.00
N ARG A 98 -3.95 2.58 3.87
CA ARG A 98 -4.24 3.57 4.90
C ARG A 98 -3.36 3.37 6.14
N PRO A 99 -3.09 4.43 6.91
CA PRO A 99 -2.45 4.30 8.21
C PRO A 99 -3.24 3.40 9.16
N VAL A 100 -2.53 2.57 9.94
CA VAL A 100 -3.13 1.71 10.96
C VAL A 100 -3.28 2.47 12.26
N ASP A 101 -4.46 2.40 12.87
CA ASP A 101 -4.70 2.80 14.25
C ASP A 101 -4.49 1.59 15.17
N PHE A 102 -3.31 1.50 15.78
CA PHE A 102 -2.99 0.40 16.70
C PHE A 102 -3.81 0.41 17.99
N ALA A 103 -4.42 1.53 18.38
CA ALA A 103 -5.28 1.61 19.55
C ALA A 103 -6.56 0.77 19.37
N LYS A 104 -7.04 0.62 18.14
CA LYS A 104 -8.17 -0.27 17.82
C LYS A 104 -7.84 -1.76 18.04
N GLY A 105 -6.57 -2.12 18.11
CA GLY A 105 -6.12 -3.48 18.39
C GLY A 105 -6.41 -4.50 17.29
N THR A 106 -6.76 -4.08 16.08
CA THR A 106 -7.03 -4.96 14.94
C THR A 106 -5.76 -5.51 14.30
N MET A 107 -4.65 -4.75 14.35
CA MET A 107 -3.34 -5.12 13.80
C MET A 107 -2.28 -5.20 14.90
N ASP A 108 -1.34 -6.13 14.74
CA ASP A 108 -0.19 -6.27 15.64
C ASP A 108 0.97 -5.38 15.18
N ALA A 109 1.23 -5.35 13.87
CA ALA A 109 2.28 -4.54 13.26
C ALA A 109 1.89 -4.09 11.86
N ALA A 110 2.64 -3.15 11.31
CA ALA A 110 2.51 -2.73 9.92
C ALA A 110 3.88 -2.50 9.29
N ILE A 111 4.03 -2.82 8.01
CA ILE A 111 5.18 -2.34 7.23
C ILE A 111 4.74 -1.09 6.49
N ARG A 112 5.48 0.00 6.71
CA ARG A 112 5.21 1.30 6.09
C ARG A 112 6.43 1.83 5.37
N PHE A 113 6.17 2.51 4.27
CA PHE A 113 7.17 3.21 3.49
C PHE A 113 7.07 4.72 3.80
N GLY A 114 8.20 5.35 4.13
CA GLY A 114 8.22 6.78 4.48
C GLY A 114 9.52 7.19 5.15
N THR A 115 9.57 8.44 5.58
CA THR A 115 10.78 9.03 6.20
C THR A 115 11.04 8.53 7.62
N GLY A 116 10.01 8.01 8.32
CA GLY A 116 10.14 7.55 9.71
C GLY A 116 11.11 8.35 10.60
N PRO A 117 11.28 7.99 11.87
CA PRO A 117 10.41 7.13 12.65
C PRO A 117 9.03 7.76 12.88
N TYR A 118 8.03 6.94 13.27
CA TYR A 118 6.65 7.39 13.46
C TYR A 118 6.40 7.76 14.92
N PRO A 119 6.03 9.02 15.24
CA PRO A 119 5.82 9.47 16.63
C PRO A 119 4.77 8.63 17.36
N GLY A 120 5.05 8.29 18.64
CA GLY A 120 4.14 7.51 19.47
C GLY A 120 4.11 6.01 19.19
N LEU A 121 4.83 5.54 18.15
CA LEU A 121 4.92 4.13 17.79
C LEU A 121 6.36 3.62 17.89
N HIS A 122 6.50 2.33 18.12
CA HIS A 122 7.79 1.66 17.96
C HIS A 122 8.06 1.47 16.46
N SER A 123 9.22 1.93 15.98
CA SER A 123 9.61 1.91 14.58
C SER A 123 10.99 1.28 14.41
N SER A 124 11.07 0.17 13.68
CA SER A 124 12.34 -0.46 13.32
C SER A 124 12.59 -0.31 11.81
N LEU A 125 13.74 0.24 11.47
CA LEU A 125 14.19 0.31 10.07
C LEU A 125 14.41 -1.11 9.54
N LEU A 126 13.75 -1.43 8.41
CA LEU A 126 13.89 -2.70 7.71
C LEU A 126 14.90 -2.61 6.56
N LYS A 127 14.61 -1.76 5.58
CA LYS A 127 15.46 -1.59 4.39
C LYS A 127 15.41 -0.16 3.88
N LYS A 128 16.57 0.42 3.57
CA LYS A 128 16.67 1.67 2.82
C LYS A 128 16.17 1.44 1.41
N ALA A 129 15.64 2.48 0.78
CA ALA A 129 15.10 2.38 -0.57
C ALA A 129 15.92 3.20 -1.57
N ALA A 130 15.89 2.74 -2.80
CA ALA A 130 16.28 3.48 -3.98
C ALA A 130 15.18 3.34 -5.04
N ILE A 131 15.09 4.31 -5.93
CA ILE A 131 14.21 4.26 -7.10
C ILE A 131 15.02 4.06 -8.36
N VAL A 132 14.43 3.29 -9.28
CA VAL A 132 15.04 2.91 -10.56
C VAL A 132 13.98 3.04 -11.64
N PRO A 133 14.25 3.68 -12.78
CA PRO A 133 13.38 3.61 -13.94
C PRO A 133 13.45 2.19 -14.51
N VAL A 134 12.28 1.59 -14.73
CA VAL A 134 12.17 0.24 -15.24
C VAL A 134 11.17 0.17 -16.40
N ALA A 135 11.44 -0.73 -17.32
CA ALA A 135 10.57 -1.04 -18.44
C ALA A 135 10.61 -2.54 -18.75
N ARG A 136 9.69 -3.00 -19.59
CA ARG A 136 9.79 -4.33 -20.19
C ARG A 136 11.07 -4.42 -21.01
N PRO A 137 11.83 -5.55 -20.97
CA PRO A 137 13.03 -5.75 -21.78
C PRO A 137 12.80 -5.43 -23.25
N GLY A 138 13.71 -4.60 -23.80
CA GLY A 138 13.65 -4.18 -25.19
C GLY A 138 12.68 -3.02 -25.52
N TYR A 139 11.98 -2.48 -24.53
CA TYR A 139 11.04 -1.37 -24.76
C TYR A 139 11.71 -0.10 -25.30
N VAL A 140 12.87 0.27 -24.77
CA VAL A 140 13.58 1.52 -25.15
C VAL A 140 14.62 1.35 -26.25
N GLY A 141 14.83 0.15 -26.76
CA GLY A 141 15.93 -0.15 -27.69
C GLY A 141 17.31 -0.04 -27.04
N GLY A 142 18.28 -0.80 -27.54
CA GLY A 142 19.63 -0.84 -26.95
C GLY A 142 20.44 0.44 -27.25
N GLY A 143 21.36 0.79 -26.34
CA GLY A 143 22.42 1.79 -26.56
C GLY A 143 22.03 3.24 -26.32
N ARG A 144 20.83 3.56 -25.85
CA ARG A 144 20.42 4.90 -25.46
C ARG A 144 20.75 5.20 -24.00
N GLY A 145 21.36 6.34 -23.73
CA GLY A 145 21.48 6.85 -22.36
C GLY A 145 20.14 7.34 -21.81
N LEU A 146 20.03 7.44 -20.48
CA LEU A 146 18.80 7.86 -19.78
C LEU A 146 18.24 9.18 -20.32
N GLU A 147 19.11 10.17 -20.60
CA GLU A 147 18.70 11.48 -21.14
C GLU A 147 18.04 11.35 -22.52
N GLY A 148 18.61 10.50 -23.40
CA GLY A 148 18.01 10.22 -24.71
C GLY A 148 16.68 9.47 -24.62
N ILE A 149 16.53 8.59 -23.63
CA ILE A 149 15.25 7.89 -23.35
C ILE A 149 14.20 8.85 -22.83
N LEU A 150 14.55 9.68 -21.85
CA LEU A 150 13.62 10.65 -21.28
C LEU A 150 13.31 11.83 -22.21
N GLY A 151 14.17 12.15 -23.17
CA GLY A 151 13.92 13.16 -24.21
C GLY A 151 13.10 12.69 -25.39
N ASP A 152 12.85 11.38 -25.53
CA ASP A 152 12.09 10.80 -26.64
C ASP A 152 10.58 10.89 -26.39
N SER A 153 9.85 11.66 -27.22
CA SER A 153 8.39 11.83 -27.12
C SER A 153 7.60 10.53 -27.31
N ASP A 154 8.16 9.54 -28.00
CA ASP A 154 7.51 8.25 -28.26
C ASP A 154 7.59 7.31 -27.04
N VAL A 155 8.44 7.62 -26.06
CA VAL A 155 8.54 6.88 -24.81
C VAL A 155 7.50 7.40 -23.83
N THR A 156 6.55 6.58 -23.42
CA THR A 156 5.53 6.93 -22.42
C THR A 156 6.10 6.81 -21.01
N LEU A 157 5.87 7.82 -20.16
CA LEU A 157 6.15 7.75 -18.73
C LEU A 157 4.93 7.26 -17.96
N LEU A 158 5.16 6.40 -16.97
CA LEU A 158 4.14 5.88 -16.06
C LEU A 158 4.35 6.53 -14.69
N LYS A 159 3.28 7.08 -14.10
CA LYS A 159 3.32 7.81 -12.82
C LYS A 159 2.45 7.13 -11.76
N ASP A 160 2.95 7.08 -10.55
CA ASP A 160 2.15 6.81 -9.34
C ASP A 160 1.64 8.15 -8.80
N ALA A 161 0.40 8.51 -9.15
CA ALA A 161 -0.17 9.81 -8.78
C ALA A 161 -0.39 9.98 -7.27
N VAL A 162 -0.48 8.91 -6.52
CA VAL A 162 -0.55 8.95 -5.05
C VAL A 162 0.84 9.07 -4.46
N GLY A 163 1.79 8.23 -4.92
CA GLY A 163 3.18 8.27 -4.48
C GLY A 163 3.87 9.61 -4.72
N GLU A 164 3.54 10.31 -5.81
CA GLU A 164 4.05 11.67 -6.06
C GLU A 164 3.57 12.73 -5.06
N ARG A 165 2.52 12.44 -4.26
CA ARG A 165 1.89 13.39 -3.32
C ARG A 165 1.91 12.94 -1.87
N ASP A 166 2.42 11.75 -1.58
CA ASP A 166 2.41 11.14 -0.23
C ASP A 166 3.51 11.66 0.71
N GLY A 167 4.31 12.64 0.26
CA GLY A 167 5.42 13.22 1.03
C GLY A 167 6.67 12.34 1.05
N THR A 168 6.70 11.27 0.27
CA THR A 168 7.92 10.49 0.01
C THR A 168 8.69 11.08 -1.18
N ASP A 169 9.95 10.72 -1.34
CA ASP A 169 10.77 11.16 -2.48
C ASP A 169 10.45 10.35 -3.76
N PHE A 170 9.28 9.71 -3.86
CA PHE A 170 8.90 8.85 -4.97
C PHE A 170 8.23 9.62 -6.09
N SER A 171 9.03 10.30 -6.92
CA SER A 171 8.53 11.02 -8.09
C SER A 171 9.55 11.08 -9.22
N TRP A 172 9.08 11.26 -10.44
CA TRP A 172 9.95 11.50 -11.59
C TRP A 172 10.79 12.78 -11.42
N GLY A 173 10.20 13.85 -10.85
CA GLY A 173 10.90 15.09 -10.58
C GLY A 173 12.08 14.89 -9.63
N TYR A 174 11.87 14.19 -8.51
CA TYR A 174 12.95 13.86 -7.58
C TYR A 174 14.03 13.01 -8.27
N TYR A 175 13.62 11.95 -8.96
CA TYR A 175 14.53 11.04 -9.65
C TYR A 175 15.44 11.82 -10.63
N CYS A 176 14.86 12.64 -11.51
CA CYS A 176 15.60 13.33 -12.55
C CYS A 176 16.58 14.36 -11.95
N VAL A 177 16.19 15.09 -10.90
CA VAL A 177 17.08 16.01 -10.18
C VAL A 177 18.30 15.26 -9.60
N GLN A 178 18.08 14.12 -8.97
CA GLN A 178 19.16 13.34 -8.37
C GLN A 178 20.03 12.62 -9.40
N ALA A 179 19.45 12.22 -10.53
CA ALA A 179 20.17 11.58 -11.64
C ALA A 179 20.90 12.60 -12.54
N GLY A 180 20.70 13.91 -12.34
CA GLY A 180 21.30 14.97 -13.15
C GLY A 180 20.78 15.02 -14.58
N VAL A 181 19.52 14.64 -14.82
CA VAL A 181 18.88 14.66 -16.14
C VAL A 181 17.68 15.59 -16.14
N ASN A 182 17.41 16.21 -17.28
CA ASN A 182 16.25 17.07 -17.45
C ASN A 182 15.02 16.25 -17.84
N LEU A 183 13.89 16.60 -17.24
CA LEU A 183 12.58 16.09 -17.63
C LEU A 183 11.71 17.27 -18.09
N ASP A 184 11.13 17.14 -19.28
CA ASP A 184 10.15 18.11 -19.75
C ASP A 184 8.92 18.10 -18.84
N ALA A 185 8.58 19.26 -18.26
CA ALA A 185 7.46 19.40 -17.32
C ALA A 185 6.09 19.12 -18.00
N ASP A 186 5.99 19.39 -19.30
CA ASP A 186 4.76 19.20 -20.07
C ASP A 186 4.63 17.80 -20.67
N ARG A 187 5.57 16.90 -20.35
CA ARG A 187 5.59 15.55 -20.88
C ARG A 187 4.33 14.77 -20.47
N THR A 188 3.63 14.25 -21.46
CA THR A 188 2.47 13.39 -21.26
C THR A 188 2.87 12.11 -20.53
N ALA A 189 2.11 11.78 -19.48
CA ALA A 189 2.33 10.57 -18.70
C ALA A 189 1.00 9.87 -18.43
N LEU A 190 1.01 8.53 -18.42
CA LEU A 190 -0.09 7.73 -17.90
C LEU A 190 0.02 7.66 -16.37
N ALA A 191 -1.04 8.07 -15.68
CA ALA A 191 -1.09 8.09 -14.24
C ALA A 191 -1.95 6.94 -13.69
N PHE A 192 -1.44 6.29 -12.67
CA PHE A 192 -2.12 5.27 -11.88
C PHE A 192 -2.15 5.73 -10.42
N ASP A 193 -3.03 5.16 -9.63
CA ASP A 193 -3.18 5.50 -8.21
C ASP A 193 -2.38 4.57 -7.27
N ARG A 194 -1.65 3.60 -7.83
CA ARG A 194 -0.90 2.58 -7.08
C ARG A 194 0.38 2.18 -7.80
N ALA A 195 1.46 2.00 -7.04
CA ALA A 195 2.77 1.61 -7.57
C ALA A 195 2.78 0.23 -8.24
N ASP A 196 2.01 -0.75 -7.75
CA ASP A 196 1.91 -2.07 -8.38
C ASP A 196 1.27 -2.02 -9.77
N LEU A 197 0.31 -1.11 -9.98
CA LEU A 197 -0.27 -0.87 -11.31
C LEU A 197 0.75 -0.23 -12.27
N VAL A 198 1.57 0.70 -11.78
CA VAL A 198 2.69 1.28 -12.56
C VAL A 198 3.65 0.18 -13.01
N LEU A 199 4.07 -0.69 -12.09
CA LEU A 199 4.98 -1.79 -12.42
C LEU A 199 4.34 -2.79 -13.38
N GLN A 200 3.07 -3.12 -13.18
CA GLN A 200 2.35 -4.02 -14.11
C GLN A 200 2.19 -3.40 -15.50
N ALA A 201 1.94 -2.10 -15.61
CA ALA A 201 1.89 -1.41 -16.89
C ALA A 201 3.26 -1.40 -17.59
N ALA A 202 4.36 -1.24 -16.83
CA ALA A 202 5.71 -1.34 -17.37
C ALA A 202 6.02 -2.76 -17.89
N ILE A 203 5.65 -3.82 -17.16
CA ILE A 203 5.76 -5.22 -17.59
C ILE A 203 5.00 -5.46 -18.90
N ASN A 204 3.82 -4.87 -19.03
CA ASN A 204 3.00 -4.98 -20.24
C ASN A 204 3.52 -4.10 -21.42
N GLY A 205 4.64 -3.37 -21.23
CA GLY A 205 5.24 -2.55 -22.28
C GLY A 205 4.47 -1.27 -22.58
N MET A 206 3.71 -0.74 -21.62
CA MET A 206 2.97 0.51 -21.79
C MET A 206 3.85 1.76 -21.62
N GLY A 207 5.06 1.60 -21.05
CA GLY A 207 5.96 2.72 -20.80
C GLY A 207 7.07 2.38 -19.82
N ILE A 208 7.75 3.44 -19.35
CA ILE A 208 8.76 3.38 -18.30
C ILE A 208 8.14 3.86 -16.99
N GLY A 209 8.23 3.03 -15.94
CA GLY A 209 7.80 3.37 -14.60
C GLY A 209 8.97 3.55 -13.64
N LEU A 210 8.76 4.27 -12.53
CA LEU A 210 9.69 4.25 -11.41
C LEU A 210 9.35 3.06 -10.51
N GLY A 211 10.36 2.24 -10.18
CA GLY A 211 10.25 1.15 -9.24
C GLY A 211 11.13 1.37 -8.02
N ARG A 212 10.60 1.09 -6.82
CA ARG A 212 11.44 0.99 -5.61
C ARG A 212 12.17 -0.34 -5.66
N THR A 213 13.47 -0.37 -5.38
CA THR A 213 14.32 -1.57 -5.52
C THR A 213 13.68 -2.83 -4.96
N LEU A 214 13.18 -2.80 -3.73
CA LEU A 214 12.54 -3.96 -3.08
C LEU A 214 11.33 -4.52 -3.87
N LEU A 215 10.59 -3.68 -4.59
CA LEU A 215 9.39 -4.09 -5.33
C LEU A 215 9.68 -4.64 -6.72
N ILE A 216 10.87 -4.36 -7.27
CA ILE A 216 11.24 -4.73 -8.65
C ILE A 216 12.29 -5.84 -8.71
N GLU A 217 12.98 -6.15 -7.60
CA GLU A 217 14.04 -7.17 -7.55
C GLU A 217 13.54 -8.51 -8.12
N GLY A 218 12.35 -8.96 -7.75
CA GLY A 218 11.75 -10.19 -8.27
C GLY A 218 11.42 -10.14 -9.75
N ASP A 219 10.83 -9.05 -10.22
CA ASP A 219 10.46 -8.88 -11.63
C ASP A 219 11.70 -8.78 -12.53
N ILE A 220 12.77 -8.14 -12.06
CA ILE A 220 14.06 -8.08 -12.78
C ILE A 220 14.72 -9.47 -12.83
N ALA A 221 14.76 -10.18 -11.70
CA ALA A 221 15.34 -11.51 -11.63
C ALA A 221 14.62 -12.51 -12.54
N GLN A 222 13.31 -12.34 -12.76
CA GLN A 222 12.50 -13.15 -13.66
C GLN A 222 12.52 -12.66 -15.13
N GLY A 223 13.18 -11.54 -15.42
CA GLY A 223 13.25 -10.96 -16.76
C GLY A 223 11.96 -10.28 -17.23
N PHE A 224 11.04 -9.95 -16.34
CA PHE A 224 9.83 -9.19 -16.68
C PHE A 224 10.10 -7.70 -16.81
N LEU A 225 11.07 -7.19 -16.06
CA LEU A 225 11.54 -5.80 -16.10
C LEU A 225 13.06 -5.75 -16.29
N GLU A 226 13.52 -4.67 -16.91
CA GLU A 226 14.91 -4.25 -16.93
C GLU A 226 15.06 -2.82 -16.40
N ALA A 227 16.18 -2.52 -15.76
CA ALA A 227 16.53 -1.17 -15.37
C ALA A 227 16.99 -0.39 -16.61
N VAL A 228 16.38 0.79 -16.83
CA VAL A 228 16.71 1.67 -17.97
C VAL A 228 17.45 2.95 -17.53
N GLY A 229 17.84 3.02 -16.26
CA GLY A 229 18.64 4.10 -15.69
C GLY A 229 19.25 3.72 -14.35
N PRO A 230 20.09 4.58 -13.76
CA PRO A 230 20.76 4.31 -12.49
C PRO A 230 19.77 4.30 -11.30
N ALA A 231 20.16 3.58 -10.24
CA ALA A 231 19.45 3.64 -8.98
C ALA A 231 19.73 4.97 -8.25
N VAL A 232 18.70 5.63 -7.77
CA VAL A 232 18.78 6.87 -6.98
C VAL A 232 18.29 6.59 -5.58
N ALA A 233 19.13 6.87 -4.58
CA ALA A 233 18.80 6.69 -3.17
C ALA A 233 17.67 7.62 -2.73
N MET A 234 16.80 7.09 -1.86
CA MET A 234 15.68 7.83 -1.25
C MET A 234 15.98 8.15 0.21
N LYS A 235 15.37 9.23 0.73
CA LYS A 235 15.31 9.50 2.17
C LYS A 235 14.31 8.57 2.87
N SER A 236 13.25 8.22 2.16
CA SER A 236 12.24 7.26 2.61
C SER A 236 12.78 5.85 2.63
N ALA A 237 12.28 5.04 3.58
CA ALA A 237 12.70 3.67 3.81
C ALA A 237 11.50 2.79 4.21
N TYR A 238 11.70 1.48 4.25
CA TYR A 238 10.73 0.53 4.81
C TYR A 238 10.92 0.39 6.31
N TRP A 239 9.83 0.51 7.05
CA TRP A 239 9.80 0.48 8.51
C TRP A 239 8.79 -0.55 8.99
N LEU A 240 9.18 -1.36 9.98
CA LEU A 240 8.23 -2.12 10.80
C LEU A 240 7.75 -1.23 11.93
N VAL A 241 6.44 -1.03 12.01
CA VAL A 241 5.79 -0.12 12.96
C VAL A 241 4.76 -0.90 13.77
N CYS A 242 4.71 -0.67 15.08
CA CYS A 242 3.74 -1.30 15.97
C CYS A 242 3.55 -0.48 17.25
N SER A 243 2.65 -0.93 18.14
CA SER A 243 2.56 -0.35 19.49
C SER A 243 3.81 -0.67 20.31
N PRO A 244 4.19 0.18 21.28
CA PRO A 244 5.31 -0.09 22.20
C PRO A 244 5.15 -1.40 22.99
N GLU A 245 3.90 -1.82 23.25
CA GLU A 245 3.57 -3.05 23.97
C GLU A 245 3.88 -4.28 23.10
N PHE A 246 3.46 -4.28 21.84
CA PHE A 246 3.76 -5.38 20.93
C PHE A 246 5.27 -5.52 20.68
N ALA A 247 6.00 -4.42 20.63
CA ALA A 247 7.45 -4.42 20.44
C ALA A 247 8.23 -5.21 21.51
N LYS A 248 7.64 -5.43 22.69
CA LYS A 248 8.23 -6.20 23.81
C LYS A 248 7.97 -7.69 23.71
N THR A 249 7.18 -8.15 22.75
CA THR A 249 6.77 -9.56 22.64
C THR A 249 7.77 -10.40 21.83
N GLU A 250 7.78 -11.70 22.09
CA GLU A 250 8.56 -12.66 21.30
C GLU A 250 8.09 -12.70 19.83
N ARG A 251 6.77 -12.52 19.58
CA ARG A 251 6.20 -12.46 18.23
C ARG A 251 6.79 -11.32 17.41
N TYR A 252 6.99 -10.15 18.03
CA TYR A 252 7.66 -9.04 17.37
C TYR A 252 9.12 -9.37 17.02
N ALA A 253 9.86 -9.97 17.96
CA ALA A 253 11.26 -10.33 17.74
C ALA A 253 11.41 -11.33 16.57
N LYS A 254 10.54 -12.35 16.51
CA LYS A 254 10.49 -13.33 15.40
C LYS A 254 10.15 -12.66 14.07
N LEU A 255 9.11 -11.82 14.03
CA LEU A 255 8.71 -11.07 12.85
C LEU A 255 9.85 -10.18 12.33
N LEU A 256 10.46 -9.37 13.22
CA LEU A 256 11.57 -8.47 12.86
C LEU A 256 12.79 -9.25 12.33
N GLY A 257 13.12 -10.37 12.99
CA GLY A 257 14.20 -11.25 12.55
C GLY A 257 13.97 -11.77 11.13
N TRP A 258 12.80 -12.35 10.89
CA TRP A 258 12.42 -12.88 9.57
C TRP A 258 12.43 -11.78 8.50
N LEU A 259 11.81 -10.62 8.76
CA LEU A 259 11.79 -9.50 7.81
C LEU A 259 13.21 -9.03 7.44
N LYS A 260 14.10 -8.88 8.43
CA LYS A 260 15.48 -8.47 8.17
C LYS A 260 16.28 -9.52 7.41
N ASP A 261 16.02 -10.80 7.64
CA ASP A 261 16.70 -11.88 6.92
C ASP A 261 16.25 -11.97 5.47
N GLN A 262 14.95 -11.79 5.21
CA GLN A 262 14.40 -11.82 3.84
C GLN A 262 14.68 -10.53 3.05
N MET A 263 14.97 -9.40 3.71
CA MET A 263 15.24 -8.10 3.05
C MET A 263 16.74 -7.81 2.88
N LYS A 264 17.61 -8.76 3.16
CA LYS A 264 19.06 -8.60 2.87
C LYS A 264 19.28 -8.44 1.38
#